data_3a3a50941270dc9a3f780a399647dbf8
#
_entry.id   3a3a50941270dc9a3f780a399647dbf8
#
_cell.length_a   1.000
_cell.length_b   1.000
_cell.length_c   1.000
_cell.angle_alpha   90.00
_cell.angle_beta   90.00
_cell.angle_gamma   90.00
#
_symmetry.space_group_name_H-M   'P 1'
#
loop_
_entity.id
_entity.type
_entity.pdbx_description
1 polymer ?
#
loop_
_entity_poly.entity_id
_entity_poly.type
_entity_poly.pdbx_seq_one_letter_code
_entity_poly.pdbx_strand_id
1 'polypeptide(L)'
;MGSYNYGKSTVCAWIRDHFDRESTIVDMGACDGKWKALLHEYKKMDAVEIYEPNLKNLWLYREVFHEDARKFKYDWYDLIIFGDIVEHMTPEEAREMLEYAKPRCKDMIIAVPFCYEQGAIYGNPYEVHIQDDMTPENFDERYPGFAVLCDPGHDYRYYHKKGETNE
;
A
#
# COMPACT_ATOMS: atom_id res chain seq x y z
N MET A 1 0.82 10.70 10.71
CA MET A 1 1.79 9.74 11.29
C MET A 1 1.97 8.66 10.24
N GLY A 2 3.14 8.49 9.68
CA GLY A 2 3.34 7.43 8.69
C GLY A 2 3.03 6.07 9.30
N SER A 3 2.78 5.08 8.45
CA SER A 3 2.40 3.72 8.82
C SER A 3 3.26 3.13 9.96
N TYR A 4 2.68 2.23 10.74
CA TYR A 4 3.40 1.52 11.80
C TYR A 4 4.63 0.77 11.29
N ASN A 5 5.64 0.61 12.15
CA ASN A 5 6.85 -0.16 11.81
C ASN A 5 6.71 -1.66 12.11
N TYR A 6 5.63 -2.05 12.79
CA TYR A 6 5.39 -3.45 13.17
C TYR A 6 5.35 -4.35 11.92
N GLY A 7 6.17 -5.39 11.92
CA GLY A 7 6.19 -6.37 10.84
C GLY A 7 6.84 -5.93 9.52
N LYS A 8 7.18 -4.64 9.33
CA LYS A 8 7.78 -4.16 8.06
C LYS A 8 9.07 -4.88 7.69
N SER A 9 9.91 -5.21 8.68
CA SER A 9 11.15 -5.98 8.43
C SER A 9 10.87 -7.37 7.84
N THR A 10 9.84 -8.05 8.34
CA THR A 10 9.41 -9.35 7.82
C THR A 10 8.88 -9.24 6.40
N VAL A 11 8.07 -8.23 6.12
CA VAL A 11 7.54 -7.96 4.77
C VAL A 11 8.67 -7.59 3.81
N CYS A 12 9.62 -6.75 4.23
CA CYS A 12 10.79 -6.41 3.41
C CYS A 12 11.66 -7.63 3.11
N ALA A 13 11.84 -8.56 4.07
CA ALA A 13 12.54 -9.82 3.83
C ALA A 13 11.79 -10.66 2.78
N TRP A 14 10.48 -10.79 2.92
CA TRP A 14 9.65 -11.50 1.93
C TRP A 14 9.78 -10.87 0.53
N ILE A 15 9.75 -9.52 0.41
CA ILE A 15 9.94 -8.84 -0.87
C ILE A 15 11.31 -9.20 -1.48
N ARG A 16 12.39 -9.19 -0.69
CA ARG A 16 13.74 -9.54 -1.16
C ARG A 16 13.88 -10.98 -1.62
N ASP A 17 13.10 -11.89 -1.05
CA ASP A 17 13.11 -13.31 -1.41
C ASP A 17 12.32 -13.59 -2.70
N HIS A 18 11.37 -12.72 -3.09
CA HIS A 18 10.45 -12.94 -4.21
C HIS A 18 10.69 -12.01 -5.42
N PHE A 19 11.39 -10.91 -5.23
CA PHE A 19 11.65 -9.89 -6.25
C PHE A 19 13.13 -9.57 -6.33
N ASP A 20 13.68 -9.57 -7.54
CA ASP A 20 15.03 -9.08 -7.76
C ASP A 20 15.08 -7.55 -7.72
N ARG A 21 16.31 -6.98 -7.69
CA ARG A 21 16.51 -5.52 -7.55
C ARG A 21 16.09 -4.72 -8.77
N GLU A 22 15.86 -5.39 -9.90
CA GLU A 22 15.40 -4.77 -11.14
C GLU A 22 13.88 -4.75 -11.25
N SER A 23 13.17 -5.39 -10.32
CA SER A 23 11.71 -5.40 -10.27
C SER A 23 11.16 -3.99 -10.12
N THR A 24 10.05 -3.75 -10.82
CA THR A 24 9.30 -2.50 -10.75
C THR A 24 8.32 -2.54 -9.60
N ILE A 25 8.38 -1.53 -8.73
CA ILE A 25 7.52 -1.42 -7.54
C ILE A 25 6.82 -0.07 -7.55
N VAL A 26 5.58 -0.03 -7.11
CA VAL A 26 4.90 1.23 -6.82
C VAL A 26 4.34 1.24 -5.39
N ASP A 27 4.55 2.36 -4.70
CA ASP A 27 4.07 2.67 -3.35
C ASP A 27 2.86 3.58 -3.45
N MET A 28 1.68 3.04 -3.20
CA MET A 28 0.41 3.76 -3.27
C MET A 28 0.11 4.45 -1.93
N GLY A 29 0.07 5.79 -1.94
CA GLY A 29 -0.04 6.58 -0.73
C GLY A 29 1.30 6.65 0.02
N ALA A 30 2.36 7.06 -0.67
CA ALA A 30 3.74 6.95 -0.18
C ALA A 30 4.05 7.78 1.08
N CYS A 31 3.25 8.78 1.41
CA CYS A 31 3.32 9.62 2.60
C CYS A 31 4.73 10.18 2.89
N ASP A 32 5.44 9.61 3.86
CA ASP A 32 6.80 10.01 4.25
C ASP A 32 7.91 9.19 3.57
N GLY A 33 7.57 8.30 2.62
CA GLY A 33 8.53 7.50 1.86
C GLY A 33 9.14 6.33 2.63
N LYS A 34 8.47 5.85 3.66
CA LYS A 34 8.98 4.81 4.56
C LYS A 34 9.33 3.51 3.85
N TRP A 35 8.49 3.05 2.91
CA TRP A 35 8.78 1.84 2.14
C TRP A 35 10.06 1.99 1.31
N LYS A 36 10.24 3.14 0.67
CA LYS A 36 11.47 3.40 -0.11
C LYS A 36 12.71 3.45 0.77
N ALA A 37 12.61 4.01 1.96
CA ALA A 37 13.72 4.03 2.90
C ALA A 37 14.16 2.61 3.30
N LEU A 38 13.21 1.69 3.49
CA LEU A 38 13.46 0.28 3.84
C LEU A 38 13.87 -0.59 2.65
N LEU A 39 13.47 -0.22 1.44
CA LEU A 39 13.71 -0.93 0.18
C LEU A 39 14.59 -0.10 -0.77
N HIS A 40 15.58 0.60 -0.22
CA HIS A 40 16.41 1.58 -0.96
C HIS A 40 17.22 0.94 -2.12
N GLU A 41 17.45 -0.35 -2.08
CA GLU A 41 18.11 -1.11 -3.13
C GLU A 41 17.29 -1.27 -4.43
N TYR A 42 15.94 -1.16 -4.35
CA TYR A 42 15.07 -1.22 -5.52
C TYR A 42 15.02 0.14 -6.22
N LYS A 43 15.78 0.27 -7.31
CA LYS A 43 15.92 1.55 -8.02
C LYS A 43 14.69 1.91 -8.86
N LYS A 44 13.91 0.90 -9.29
CA LYS A 44 12.69 1.07 -10.09
C LYS A 44 11.44 1.12 -9.20
N MET A 45 11.48 1.92 -8.15
CA MET A 45 10.37 2.11 -7.23
C MET A 45 9.79 3.52 -7.40
N ASP A 46 8.51 3.59 -7.72
CA ASP A 46 7.73 4.80 -7.91
C ASP A 46 6.82 5.06 -6.72
N ALA A 47 6.33 6.28 -6.60
CA ALA A 47 5.40 6.71 -5.57
C ALA A 47 4.17 7.39 -6.17
N VAL A 48 3.01 7.13 -5.56
CA VAL A 48 1.77 7.89 -5.79
C VAL A 48 1.38 8.56 -4.48
N GLU A 49 1.18 9.88 -4.48
CA GLU A 49 0.86 10.64 -3.28
C GLU A 49 -0.10 11.79 -3.64
N ILE A 50 -1.21 11.88 -2.93
CA ILE A 50 -2.23 12.90 -3.17
C ILE A 50 -1.95 14.20 -2.41
N TYR A 51 -1.31 14.14 -1.25
CA TYR A 51 -1.09 15.29 -0.38
C TYR A 51 0.21 16.01 -0.74
N GLU A 52 0.09 17.15 -1.40
CA GLU A 52 1.21 17.94 -1.91
C GLU A 52 2.36 18.16 -0.90
N PRO A 53 2.10 18.50 0.39
CA PRO A 53 3.17 18.71 1.35
C PRO A 53 4.09 17.50 1.61
N ASN A 54 3.63 16.27 1.29
CA ASN A 54 4.42 15.06 1.42
C ASN A 54 5.43 14.88 0.28
N LEU A 55 5.18 15.43 -0.90
CA LEU A 55 5.99 15.20 -2.10
C LEU A 55 7.48 15.52 -1.90
N LYS A 56 7.80 16.52 -1.08
CA LYS A 56 9.18 16.89 -0.75
C LYS A 56 9.98 15.78 -0.06
N ASN A 57 9.31 14.80 0.55
CA ASN A 57 9.92 13.68 1.27
C ASN A 57 10.24 12.50 0.35
N LEU A 58 9.72 12.50 -0.89
CA LEU A 58 9.71 11.36 -1.79
C LEU A 58 10.86 11.36 -2.82
N TRP A 59 11.91 12.16 -2.59
CA TRP A 59 13.04 12.35 -3.51
C TRP A 59 13.88 11.10 -3.80
N LEU A 60 13.73 10.03 -3.01
CA LEU A 60 14.41 8.75 -3.21
C LEU A 60 13.74 7.86 -4.27
N TYR A 61 12.46 8.11 -4.59
CA TYR A 61 11.75 7.32 -5.59
C TYR A 61 12.24 7.66 -7.01
N ARG A 62 12.05 6.71 -7.94
CA ARG A 62 12.37 6.93 -9.35
C ARG A 62 11.49 8.02 -9.95
N GLU A 63 10.18 7.87 -9.77
CA GLU A 63 9.17 8.84 -10.16
C GLU A 63 8.16 9.05 -9.02
N VAL A 64 7.61 10.26 -8.93
CA VAL A 64 6.59 10.63 -7.95
C VAL A 64 5.40 11.21 -8.71
N PHE A 65 4.26 10.55 -8.57
CA PHE A 65 3.01 10.98 -9.18
C PHE A 65 2.16 11.69 -8.12
N HIS A 66 1.95 13.00 -8.33
CA HIS A 66 1.02 13.76 -7.50
C HIS A 66 -0.40 13.48 -7.96
N GLU A 67 -0.98 12.39 -7.47
CA GLU A 67 -2.27 11.90 -7.92
C GLU A 67 -2.99 11.10 -6.83
N ASP A 68 -4.31 11.01 -6.98
CA ASP A 68 -5.16 10.12 -6.19
C ASP A 68 -4.95 8.67 -6.62
N ALA A 69 -4.57 7.80 -5.70
CA ALA A 69 -4.32 6.38 -5.97
C ALA A 69 -5.53 5.66 -6.59
N ARG A 70 -6.76 6.12 -6.29
CA ARG A 70 -8.00 5.58 -6.89
C ARG A 70 -8.12 5.88 -8.39
N LYS A 71 -7.42 6.92 -8.87
CA LYS A 71 -7.46 7.40 -10.26
C LYS A 71 -6.19 7.14 -11.04
N PHE A 72 -5.11 6.81 -10.34
CA PHE A 72 -3.81 6.57 -10.94
C PHE A 72 -3.88 5.44 -11.97
N LYS A 73 -3.41 5.71 -13.19
CA LYS A 73 -3.41 4.75 -14.30
C LYS A 73 -2.00 4.33 -14.63
N TYR A 74 -1.79 3.04 -14.79
CA TYR A 74 -0.51 2.41 -15.08
C TYR A 74 -0.72 1.13 -15.89
N ASP A 75 0.32 0.69 -16.57
CA ASP A 75 0.27 -0.52 -17.39
C ASP A 75 0.62 -1.76 -16.55
N TRP A 76 1.79 -1.75 -15.90
CA TRP A 76 2.29 -2.89 -15.16
C TRP A 76 3.32 -2.52 -14.09
N TYR A 77 3.23 -3.22 -12.94
CA TYR A 77 4.29 -3.29 -11.93
C TYR A 77 4.50 -4.73 -11.48
N ASP A 78 5.75 -5.11 -11.12
CA ASP A 78 6.00 -6.41 -10.51
C ASP A 78 5.36 -6.50 -9.12
N LEU A 79 5.40 -5.41 -8.35
CA LEU A 79 4.80 -5.33 -7.03
C LEU A 79 4.08 -3.99 -6.83
N ILE A 80 2.86 -4.05 -6.31
CA ILE A 80 2.13 -2.88 -5.83
C ILE A 80 2.00 -2.97 -4.30
N ILE A 81 2.40 -1.92 -3.59
CA ILE A 81 2.26 -1.79 -2.14
C ILE A 81 1.15 -0.79 -1.85
N PHE A 82 0.10 -1.26 -1.19
CA PHE A 82 -0.99 -0.46 -0.62
C PHE A 82 -0.77 -0.38 0.89
N GLY A 83 0.11 0.53 1.30
CA GLY A 83 0.53 0.67 2.69
C GLY A 83 -0.32 1.68 3.45
N ASP A 84 -1.22 1.22 4.33
CA ASP A 84 -2.10 2.10 5.11
C ASP A 84 -2.85 3.09 4.20
N ILE A 85 -3.61 2.59 3.25
CA ILE A 85 -4.35 3.40 2.29
C ILE A 85 -5.81 2.97 2.14
N VAL A 86 -6.12 1.66 2.22
CA VAL A 86 -7.47 1.18 1.96
C VAL A 86 -8.49 1.67 2.99
N GLU A 87 -8.06 1.90 4.23
CA GLU A 87 -8.89 2.42 5.32
C GLU A 87 -9.30 3.89 5.12
N HIS A 88 -8.59 4.62 4.26
CA HIS A 88 -8.86 6.05 3.97
C HIS A 88 -9.94 6.26 2.90
N MET A 89 -10.52 5.21 2.36
CA MET A 89 -11.55 5.26 1.33
C MET A 89 -12.72 4.32 1.66
N THR A 90 -13.84 4.46 0.95
CA THR A 90 -14.96 3.53 1.15
C THR A 90 -14.58 2.11 0.70
N PRO A 91 -15.26 1.07 1.21
CA PRO A 91 -15.02 -0.30 0.75
C PRO A 91 -15.17 -0.47 -0.77
N GLU A 92 -16.11 0.25 -1.38
CA GLU A 92 -16.35 0.23 -2.83
C GLU A 92 -15.18 0.84 -3.59
N GLU A 93 -14.70 2.02 -3.19
CA GLU A 93 -13.55 2.70 -3.80
C GLU A 93 -12.28 1.85 -3.67
N ALA A 94 -12.04 1.28 -2.49
CA ALA A 94 -10.90 0.38 -2.27
C ALA A 94 -10.98 -0.86 -3.17
N ARG A 95 -12.16 -1.47 -3.28
CA ARG A 95 -12.38 -2.64 -4.14
C ARG A 95 -12.12 -2.31 -5.61
N GLU A 96 -12.64 -1.20 -6.11
CA GLU A 96 -12.40 -0.75 -7.49
C GLU A 96 -10.91 -0.52 -7.77
N MET A 97 -10.19 0.10 -6.84
CA MET A 97 -8.74 0.32 -6.94
C MET A 97 -7.97 -1.02 -6.99
N LEU A 98 -8.31 -1.97 -6.10
CA LEU A 98 -7.67 -3.28 -6.05
C LEU A 98 -7.98 -4.14 -7.29
N GLU A 99 -9.22 -4.12 -7.78
CA GLU A 99 -9.60 -4.82 -9.02
C GLU A 99 -8.92 -4.21 -10.26
N TYR A 100 -8.69 -2.90 -10.28
CA TYR A 100 -7.89 -2.28 -11.35
C TYR A 100 -6.43 -2.75 -11.31
N ALA A 101 -5.85 -2.91 -10.12
CA ALA A 101 -4.48 -3.35 -9.92
C ALA A 101 -4.25 -4.82 -10.30
N LYS A 102 -5.22 -5.68 -10.05
CA LYS A 102 -5.13 -7.14 -10.15
C LYS A 102 -4.58 -7.67 -11.50
N PRO A 103 -5.06 -7.23 -12.67
CA PRO A 103 -4.49 -7.63 -13.96
C PRO A 103 -3.24 -6.86 -14.37
N ARG A 104 -2.70 -5.98 -13.50
CA ARG A 104 -1.60 -5.06 -13.80
C ARG A 104 -0.41 -5.21 -12.87
N CYS A 105 -0.36 -6.31 -12.13
CA CYS A 105 0.78 -6.64 -11.29
C CYS A 105 1.01 -8.14 -11.20
N LYS A 106 2.24 -8.50 -10.85
CA LYS A 106 2.55 -9.89 -10.48
C LYS A 106 2.05 -10.20 -9.08
N ASP A 107 2.27 -9.26 -8.14
CA ASP A 107 1.86 -9.39 -6.75
C ASP A 107 1.42 -8.04 -6.16
N MET A 108 0.57 -8.08 -5.14
CA MET A 108 0.19 -6.91 -4.36
C MET A 108 0.25 -7.20 -2.87
N ILE A 109 0.64 -6.19 -2.09
CA ILE A 109 0.67 -6.22 -0.63
C ILE A 109 -0.26 -5.12 -0.13
N ILE A 110 -1.08 -5.44 0.87
CA ILE A 110 -1.87 -4.48 1.63
C ILE A 110 -1.38 -4.48 3.07
N ALA A 111 -1.15 -3.31 3.64
CA ALA A 111 -0.96 -3.10 5.07
C ALA A 111 -2.17 -2.33 5.61
N VAL A 112 -2.74 -2.77 6.72
CA VAL A 112 -3.95 -2.16 7.27
C VAL A 112 -4.00 -2.26 8.79
N PRO A 113 -4.37 -1.16 9.50
CA PRO A 113 -4.71 -1.19 10.92
C PRO A 113 -6.15 -1.70 11.12
N PHE A 114 -6.43 -2.24 12.31
CA PHE A 114 -7.75 -2.70 12.69
C PHE A 114 -8.35 -1.83 13.79
N CYS A 115 -9.67 -1.59 13.70
CA CYS A 115 -10.46 -0.87 14.69
C CYS A 115 -9.78 0.45 15.16
N TYR A 116 -9.26 1.21 14.20
CA TYR A 116 -8.47 2.40 14.47
C TYR A 116 -9.17 3.65 13.93
N GLU A 117 -9.82 4.40 14.82
CA GLU A 117 -10.40 5.70 14.50
C GLU A 117 -9.30 6.75 14.34
N GLN A 118 -9.28 7.44 13.20
CA GLN A 118 -8.34 8.52 12.93
C GLN A 118 -9.03 9.65 12.18
N GLY A 119 -8.89 10.86 12.70
CA GLY A 119 -9.25 12.09 11.99
C GLY A 119 -8.13 12.62 11.11
N ALA A 120 -8.30 13.84 10.59
CA ALA A 120 -7.25 14.53 9.89
C ALA A 120 -6.04 14.77 10.80
N ILE A 121 -4.85 14.34 10.36
CA ILE A 121 -3.60 14.49 11.11
C ILE A 121 -2.73 15.55 10.40
N TYR A 122 -2.15 16.44 11.18
CA TYR A 122 -1.28 17.53 10.68
C TYR A 122 -1.91 18.35 9.54
N GLY A 123 -3.24 18.50 9.57
CA GLY A 123 -3.98 19.23 8.54
C GLY A 123 -4.13 18.47 7.21
N ASN A 124 -3.75 17.20 7.15
CA ASN A 124 -3.96 16.35 5.99
C ASN A 124 -5.38 15.73 6.02
N PRO A 125 -6.31 16.17 5.16
CA PRO A 125 -7.67 15.63 5.15
C PRO A 125 -7.76 14.20 4.63
N TYR A 126 -6.72 13.72 3.94
CA TYR A 126 -6.66 12.36 3.38
C TYR A 126 -6.26 11.30 4.41
N GLU A 127 -5.87 11.71 5.63
CA GLU A 127 -5.52 10.80 6.73
C GLU A 127 -6.73 10.30 7.53
N VAL A 128 -7.94 10.73 7.18
CA VAL A 128 -9.17 10.29 7.87
C VAL A 128 -9.46 8.83 7.54
N HIS A 129 -9.63 8.00 8.59
CA HIS A 129 -10.09 6.63 8.41
C HIS A 129 -11.59 6.61 8.16
N ILE A 130 -12.00 6.14 6.99
CA ILE A 130 -13.41 5.93 6.60
C ILE A 130 -13.86 4.53 7.01
N GLN A 131 -12.93 3.55 7.03
CA GLN A 131 -13.17 2.19 7.46
C GLN A 131 -12.52 1.97 8.86
N ASP A 132 -12.95 2.73 9.84
CA ASP A 132 -12.49 2.63 11.23
C ASP A 132 -13.00 1.37 11.96
N ASP A 133 -13.97 0.69 11.36
CA ASP A 133 -14.55 -0.59 11.80
C ASP A 133 -13.81 -1.82 11.25
N MET A 134 -12.68 -1.64 10.57
CA MET A 134 -11.95 -2.74 9.97
C MET A 134 -11.51 -3.75 11.01
N THR A 135 -11.93 -5.01 10.86
CA THR A 135 -11.43 -6.18 11.58
C THR A 135 -10.83 -7.16 10.57
N PRO A 136 -10.10 -8.20 11.00
CA PRO A 136 -9.67 -9.27 10.09
C PRO A 136 -10.83 -9.88 9.30
N GLU A 137 -11.95 -10.13 9.95
CA GLU A 137 -13.15 -10.70 9.35
C GLU A 137 -13.77 -9.74 8.33
N ASN A 138 -13.90 -8.45 8.67
CA ASN A 138 -14.40 -7.42 7.76
C ASN A 138 -13.47 -7.24 6.55
N PHE A 139 -12.15 -7.35 6.75
CA PHE A 139 -11.19 -7.30 5.66
C PHE A 139 -11.40 -8.46 4.69
N ASP A 140 -11.49 -9.69 5.20
CA ASP A 140 -11.66 -10.90 4.39
C ASP A 140 -13.00 -10.88 3.62
N GLU A 141 -14.06 -10.34 4.22
CA GLU A 141 -15.36 -10.15 3.57
C GLU A 141 -15.31 -9.08 2.47
N ARG A 142 -14.70 -7.92 2.76
CA ARG A 142 -14.61 -6.78 1.83
C ARG A 142 -13.66 -7.04 0.67
N TYR A 143 -12.54 -7.75 0.94
CA TYR A 143 -11.43 -7.96 0.00
C TYR A 143 -11.02 -9.44 -0.07
N PRO A 144 -11.86 -10.32 -0.64
CA PRO A 144 -11.61 -11.76 -0.64
C PRO A 144 -10.38 -12.16 -1.46
N GLY A 145 -9.75 -13.25 -1.03
CA GLY A 145 -8.65 -13.89 -1.76
C GLY A 145 -7.26 -13.37 -1.43
N PHE A 146 -7.13 -12.52 -0.40
CA PHE A 146 -5.84 -12.19 0.17
C PHE A 146 -5.43 -13.22 1.24
N ALA A 147 -4.14 -13.57 1.27
CA ALA A 147 -3.56 -14.38 2.32
C ALA A 147 -2.80 -13.50 3.32
N VAL A 148 -2.78 -13.88 4.58
CA VAL A 148 -1.98 -13.20 5.60
C VAL A 148 -0.50 -13.41 5.28
N LEU A 149 0.22 -12.31 5.06
CA LEU A 149 1.66 -12.30 4.84
C LEU A 149 2.41 -12.18 6.17
N CYS A 150 1.96 -11.28 7.02
CA CYS A 150 2.56 -11.04 8.34
C CYS A 150 1.51 -10.52 9.29
N ASP A 151 1.41 -11.14 10.46
CA ASP A 151 0.60 -10.67 11.59
C ASP A 151 1.54 -10.32 12.74
N PRO A 152 1.95 -9.05 12.87
CA PRO A 152 2.83 -8.63 13.96
C PRO A 152 2.12 -8.48 15.30
N GLY A 153 0.81 -8.73 15.37
CA GLY A 153 -0.04 -8.30 16.46
C GLY A 153 -0.33 -6.79 16.41
N HIS A 154 -0.70 -6.20 17.54
CA HIS A 154 -0.94 -4.75 17.69
C HIS A 154 -2.06 -4.20 16.79
N ASP A 155 -3.11 -5.01 16.53
CA ASP A 155 -4.24 -4.64 15.67
C ASP A 155 -3.80 -4.13 14.30
N TYR A 156 -2.84 -4.83 13.70
CA TYR A 156 -2.26 -4.48 12.41
C TYR A 156 -1.86 -5.74 11.64
N ARG A 157 -2.07 -5.75 10.32
CA ARG A 157 -1.74 -6.92 9.50
C ARG A 157 -1.30 -6.55 8.09
N TYR A 158 -0.46 -7.42 7.52
CA TYR A 158 -0.08 -7.39 6.12
C TYR A 158 -0.71 -8.58 5.41
N TYR A 159 -1.28 -8.29 4.26
CA TYR A 159 -1.89 -9.25 3.36
C TYR A 159 -1.16 -9.25 2.02
N HIS A 160 -1.23 -10.38 1.34
CA HIS A 160 -0.64 -10.58 0.03
C HIS A 160 -1.62 -11.28 -0.91
N LYS A 161 -1.60 -10.90 -2.17
CA LYS A 161 -2.35 -11.54 -3.25
C LYS A 161 -1.55 -11.50 -4.53
N LYS A 162 -1.47 -12.65 -5.24
CA LYS A 162 -0.94 -12.66 -6.61
C LYS A 162 -1.88 -11.92 -7.55
N GLY A 163 -1.30 -11.17 -8.47
CA GLY A 163 -2.03 -10.58 -9.59
C GLY A 163 -2.55 -11.68 -10.54
N GLU A 164 -3.47 -11.30 -11.39
CA GLU A 164 -3.94 -12.16 -12.48
C GLU A 164 -3.11 -11.86 -13.71
N THR A 165 -2.07 -12.66 -13.96
CA THR A 165 -1.34 -12.61 -15.23
C THR A 165 -2.26 -13.16 -16.32
N ASN A 166 -2.60 -12.35 -17.30
CA ASN A 166 -3.17 -12.86 -18.54
C ASN A 166 -2.06 -13.66 -19.25
N GLU A 167 -2.06 -15.00 -19.06
CA GLU A 167 -1.29 -15.90 -19.92
C GLU A 167 -1.90 -15.94 -21.33
#